data_e08f31beac7032801ee75cfce416d6c4
#
_entry.id   e08f31beac7032801ee75cfce416d6c4
#
_cell.length_a   1.000
_cell.length_b   1.000
_cell.length_c   1.000
_cell.angle_alpha   90.00
_cell.angle_beta   90.00
_cell.angle_gamma   90.00
#
_symmetry.space_group_name_H-M   'P 1'
#
loop_
_entity.id
_entity.type
_entity.pdbx_description
1 polymer ?
#
loop_
_entity_poly.entity_id
_entity_poly.type
_entity_poly.pdbx_seq_one_letter_code
_entity_poly.pdbx_strand_id
1 'polypeptide(L)'
;LRLPGVDGKAKMSKSLGNGIDPLEVIDKYGADALRLTLVTGNAPGNDMRFYWERVEASRNFANKVWNASRFIMMNLPDGGIDLATMPQLTDADKWIISKMNDTVKDVTDNLSKYELGIAADKIYNFIWEEFCDWYIEMVKPRLYNEEDATRDAALWTLKRVLIDALKLLHPYMPFVTEEIYCTLVGDEKDSIMISKWPEYSDDRHFPEEENA
;
A
#
# COMPACT_ATOMS: atom_id res chain seq x y z
N LEU A 1 -3.03 13.35 21.85
CA LEU A 1 -4.34 12.95 21.30
C LEU A 1 -5.46 13.75 21.97
N ARG A 2 -6.39 14.26 21.16
CA ARG A 2 -7.60 14.95 21.66
C ARG A 2 -8.82 14.28 21.07
N LEU A 3 -9.86 14.07 21.88
CA LEU A 3 -11.18 13.71 21.38
C LEU A 3 -11.91 14.95 20.86
N PRO A 4 -12.72 14.86 19.80
CA PRO A 4 -13.68 15.89 19.44
C PRO A 4 -14.75 15.93 20.56
N GLY A 5 -14.58 16.82 21.52
CA GLY A 5 -15.61 17.17 22.50
C GLY A 5 -16.53 18.27 21.96
N VAL A 6 -17.60 18.60 22.68
CA VAL A 6 -18.54 19.68 22.33
C VAL A 6 -17.83 20.99 22.00
N ASP A 7 -16.59 21.20 22.50
CA ASP A 7 -15.75 22.36 22.23
C ASP A 7 -14.46 22.01 21.45
N GLY A 8 -14.26 20.77 20.99
CA GLY A 8 -13.08 20.36 20.21
C GLY A 8 -11.74 20.47 20.94
N LYS A 9 -11.72 20.73 22.24
CA LYS A 9 -10.52 21.10 23.01
C LYS A 9 -10.16 20.14 24.16
N ALA A 10 -10.94 19.09 24.42
CA ALA A 10 -10.68 18.20 25.55
C ALA A 10 -9.44 17.33 25.28
N LYS A 11 -8.37 17.58 26.04
CA LYS A 11 -7.20 16.70 26.08
C LYS A 11 -7.58 15.37 26.72
N MET A 12 -7.20 14.24 26.10
CA MET A 12 -7.38 12.91 26.70
C MET A 12 -6.59 12.80 28.01
N SER A 13 -7.24 12.32 29.05
CA SER A 13 -6.63 12.11 30.36
C SER A 13 -7.28 10.91 31.06
N LYS A 14 -6.47 10.07 31.68
CA LYS A 14 -6.97 8.95 32.51
C LYS A 14 -7.87 9.41 33.63
N SER A 15 -7.55 10.56 34.29
CA SER A 15 -8.32 11.13 35.37
C SER A 15 -9.70 11.67 34.97
N LEU A 16 -9.87 12.00 33.68
CA LEU A 16 -11.14 12.47 33.12
C LEU A 16 -11.98 11.33 32.51
N GLY A 17 -11.47 10.10 32.49
CA GLY A 17 -12.17 8.95 31.91
C GLY A 17 -12.46 9.07 30.38
N ASN A 18 -11.82 10.02 29.70
CA ASN A 18 -12.01 10.29 28.27
C ASN A 18 -10.87 9.74 27.40
N GLY A 19 -10.08 8.80 27.93
CA GLY A 19 -9.04 8.09 27.19
C GLY A 19 -9.64 7.02 26.28
N ILE A 20 -8.98 6.77 25.15
CA ILE A 20 -9.27 5.60 24.30
C ILE A 20 -8.24 4.53 24.62
N ASP A 21 -8.70 3.31 24.91
CA ASP A 21 -7.81 2.17 25.08
C ASP A 21 -7.37 1.67 23.69
N PRO A 22 -6.05 1.70 23.39
CA PRO A 22 -5.54 1.18 22.13
C PRO A 22 -5.90 -0.30 21.87
N LEU A 23 -6.01 -1.12 22.93
CA LEU A 23 -6.36 -2.53 22.80
C LEU A 23 -7.79 -2.72 22.31
N GLU A 24 -8.75 -1.91 22.79
CA GLU A 24 -10.13 -1.92 22.30
C GLU A 24 -10.20 -1.53 20.81
N VAL A 25 -9.36 -0.58 20.39
CA VAL A 25 -9.26 -0.19 18.97
C VAL A 25 -8.69 -1.33 18.13
N ILE A 26 -7.64 -1.99 18.62
CA ILE A 26 -7.00 -3.12 17.93
C ILE A 26 -7.97 -4.30 17.80
N ASP A 27 -8.70 -4.63 18.85
CA ASP A 27 -9.68 -5.72 18.84
C ASP A 27 -10.81 -5.47 17.82
N LYS A 28 -11.21 -4.22 17.64
CA LYS A 28 -12.31 -3.85 16.74
C LYS A 28 -11.88 -3.61 15.28
N TYR A 29 -10.72 -3.00 15.06
CA TYR A 29 -10.30 -2.52 13.75
C TYR A 29 -8.99 -3.12 13.24
N GLY A 30 -8.24 -3.80 14.09
CA GLY A 30 -6.91 -4.33 13.80
C GLY A 30 -5.77 -3.36 14.12
N ALA A 31 -4.60 -3.91 14.39
CA ALA A 31 -3.41 -3.14 14.73
C ALA A 31 -2.91 -2.26 13.57
N ASP A 32 -2.96 -2.74 12.35
CA ASP A 32 -2.55 -2.00 11.15
C ASP A 32 -3.38 -0.75 10.93
N ALA A 33 -4.71 -0.84 11.14
CA ALA A 33 -5.61 0.31 11.02
C ALA A 33 -5.28 1.40 12.04
N LEU A 34 -5.03 1.02 13.29
CA LEU A 34 -4.62 1.98 14.33
C LEU A 34 -3.27 2.63 14.00
N ARG A 35 -2.27 1.83 13.58
CA ARG A 35 -0.93 2.32 13.24
C ARG A 35 -0.98 3.35 12.12
N LEU A 36 -1.65 3.03 11.02
CA LEU A 36 -1.79 3.95 9.88
C LEU A 36 -2.51 5.24 10.29
N THR A 37 -3.61 5.12 11.04
CA THR A 37 -4.37 6.28 11.54
C THR A 37 -3.52 7.23 12.40
N LEU A 38 -2.62 6.68 13.23
CA LEU A 38 -1.78 7.49 14.11
C LEU A 38 -0.66 8.25 13.37
N VAL A 39 -0.28 7.78 12.19
CA VAL A 39 0.79 8.42 11.39
C VAL A 39 0.22 9.41 10.38
N THR A 40 -0.95 9.12 9.81
CA THR A 40 -1.57 9.95 8.78
C THR A 40 -2.32 11.16 9.36
N GLY A 41 -2.38 12.24 8.59
CA GLY A 41 -3.18 13.43 8.93
C GLY A 41 -2.68 14.27 10.09
N ASN A 42 -1.41 14.15 10.43
CA ASN A 42 -0.78 14.91 11.52
C ASN A 42 0.39 15.73 10.99
N ALA A 43 0.36 17.04 11.21
CA ALA A 43 1.52 17.89 10.96
C ALA A 43 2.40 17.95 12.21
N PRO A 44 3.75 17.93 12.07
CA PRO A 44 4.67 18.05 13.20
C PRO A 44 4.34 19.25 14.09
N GLY A 45 4.31 19.03 15.41
CA GLY A 45 4.03 20.08 16.39
C GLY A 45 2.54 20.33 16.68
N ASN A 46 1.62 19.69 15.96
CA ASN A 46 0.19 19.83 16.21
C ASN A 46 -0.38 18.67 17.03
N ASP A 47 -1.40 18.99 17.86
CA ASP A 47 -2.15 17.97 18.55
C ASP A 47 -3.04 17.17 17.59
N MET A 48 -2.88 15.86 17.58
CA MET A 48 -3.72 14.97 16.79
C MET A 48 -5.12 14.85 17.41
N ARG A 49 -6.14 15.03 16.58
CA ARG A 49 -7.53 14.69 16.93
C ARG A 49 -7.80 13.24 16.51
N PHE A 50 -8.32 12.45 17.42
CA PHE A 50 -8.69 11.07 17.15
C PHE A 50 -10.15 11.01 16.70
N TYR A 51 -10.37 10.42 15.51
CA TYR A 51 -11.69 10.18 14.93
C TYR A 51 -11.85 8.69 14.61
N TRP A 52 -12.94 8.09 15.02
CA TRP A 52 -13.25 6.69 14.74
C TRP A 52 -13.40 6.42 13.25
N GLU A 53 -13.93 7.37 12.50
CA GLU A 53 -14.09 7.32 11.05
C GLU A 53 -12.76 7.18 10.33
N ARG A 54 -11.69 7.76 10.88
CA ARG A 54 -10.33 7.60 10.34
C ARG A 54 -9.78 6.20 10.57
N VAL A 55 -10.05 5.61 11.72
CA VAL A 55 -9.63 4.23 12.00
C VAL A 55 -10.39 3.27 11.08
N GLU A 56 -11.67 3.50 10.87
CA GLU A 56 -12.49 2.72 9.94
C GLU A 56 -12.00 2.85 8.49
N ALA A 57 -11.66 4.06 8.05
CA ALA A 57 -11.06 4.29 6.73
C ALA A 57 -9.74 3.53 6.57
N SER A 58 -8.87 3.55 7.58
CA SER A 58 -7.61 2.79 7.58
C SER A 58 -7.83 1.28 7.53
N ARG A 59 -8.86 0.74 8.23
CA ARG A 59 -9.28 -0.66 8.12
C ARG A 59 -9.78 -0.99 6.71
N ASN A 60 -10.59 -0.12 6.12
CA ASN A 60 -11.10 -0.31 4.77
C ASN A 60 -9.97 -0.30 3.73
N PHE A 61 -8.93 0.51 3.96
CA PHE A 61 -7.73 0.47 3.13
C PHE A 61 -6.99 -0.87 3.26
N ALA A 62 -6.79 -1.40 4.47
CA ALA A 62 -6.22 -2.74 4.67
C ALA A 62 -7.02 -3.81 3.91
N ASN A 63 -8.35 -3.75 4.00
CA ASN A 63 -9.23 -4.67 3.27
C ASN A 63 -9.12 -4.52 1.75
N LYS A 64 -8.94 -3.30 1.24
CA LYS A 64 -8.72 -3.06 -0.20
C LYS A 64 -7.42 -3.68 -0.67
N VAL A 65 -6.33 -3.48 0.07
CA VAL A 65 -5.02 -4.11 -0.20
C VAL A 65 -5.15 -5.64 -0.21
N TRP A 66 -5.79 -6.20 0.81
CA TRP A 66 -6.04 -7.64 0.91
C TRP A 66 -6.82 -8.20 -0.28
N ASN A 67 -7.93 -7.55 -0.64
CA ASN A 67 -8.78 -8.00 -1.75
C ASN A 67 -8.06 -7.89 -3.11
N ALA A 68 -7.33 -6.81 -3.35
CA ALA A 68 -6.51 -6.65 -4.54
C ALA A 68 -5.44 -7.76 -4.63
N SER A 69 -4.77 -8.05 -3.51
CA SER A 69 -3.77 -9.11 -3.45
C SER A 69 -4.36 -10.50 -3.70
N ARG A 70 -5.54 -10.79 -3.12
CA ARG A 70 -6.26 -12.04 -3.40
C ARG A 70 -6.63 -12.16 -4.88
N PHE A 71 -7.15 -11.09 -5.48
CA PHE A 71 -7.47 -11.06 -6.91
C PHE A 71 -6.24 -11.40 -7.76
N ILE A 72 -5.09 -10.81 -7.46
CA ILE A 72 -3.84 -11.07 -8.17
C ILE A 72 -3.42 -12.53 -7.98
N MET A 73 -3.37 -13.02 -6.74
CA MET A 73 -2.96 -14.41 -6.44
C MET A 73 -3.84 -15.45 -7.13
N MET A 74 -5.15 -15.22 -7.23
CA MET A 74 -6.09 -16.12 -7.90
C MET A 74 -5.89 -16.18 -9.43
N ASN A 75 -5.23 -15.18 -10.02
CA ASN A 75 -4.94 -15.13 -11.46
C ASN A 75 -3.51 -15.59 -11.78
N LEU A 76 -2.63 -15.73 -10.78
CA LEU A 76 -1.28 -16.25 -10.99
C LEU A 76 -1.34 -17.75 -11.32
N PRO A 77 -0.46 -18.24 -12.20
CA PRO A 77 -0.33 -19.67 -12.47
C PRO A 77 0.21 -20.42 -11.23
N ASP A 78 -0.09 -21.74 -11.12
CA ASP A 78 0.31 -22.58 -9.97
C ASP A 78 1.82 -22.54 -9.66
N GLY A 79 2.67 -22.35 -10.65
CA GLY A 79 4.13 -22.19 -10.51
C GLY A 79 4.58 -20.76 -10.18
N GLY A 80 3.65 -19.83 -10.03
CA GLY A 80 3.95 -18.41 -9.91
C GLY A 80 4.50 -17.79 -11.20
N ILE A 81 5.00 -16.56 -11.10
CA ILE A 81 5.68 -15.87 -12.22
C ILE A 81 7.06 -15.45 -11.75
N ASP A 82 8.07 -15.77 -12.55
CA ASP A 82 9.44 -15.31 -12.33
C ASP A 82 9.56 -13.82 -12.61
N LEU A 83 10.08 -13.06 -11.66
CA LEU A 83 10.30 -11.63 -11.77
C LEU A 83 11.72 -11.26 -12.25
N ALA A 84 12.59 -12.23 -12.50
CA ALA A 84 13.98 -11.99 -12.89
C ALA A 84 14.07 -11.37 -14.29
N THR A 85 13.17 -11.75 -15.20
CA THR A 85 13.16 -11.25 -16.58
C THR A 85 11.90 -10.42 -16.82
N MET A 86 12.09 -9.16 -17.20
CA MET A 86 10.99 -8.27 -17.57
C MET A 86 10.45 -8.66 -18.95
N PRO A 87 9.15 -8.92 -19.09
CA PRO A 87 8.54 -9.25 -20.38
C PRO A 87 8.41 -8.01 -21.26
N GLN A 88 7.91 -8.20 -22.49
CA GLN A 88 7.51 -7.07 -23.35
C GLN A 88 6.26 -6.42 -22.75
N LEU A 89 6.41 -5.20 -22.24
CA LEU A 89 5.35 -4.45 -21.57
C LEU A 89 4.45 -3.73 -22.57
N THR A 90 3.16 -3.63 -22.25
CA THR A 90 2.22 -2.70 -22.91
C THR A 90 2.35 -1.30 -22.31
N ASP A 91 1.73 -0.31 -22.95
CA ASP A 91 1.77 1.09 -22.45
C ASP A 91 1.14 1.20 -21.05
N ALA A 92 0.04 0.48 -20.78
CA ALA A 92 -0.55 0.43 -19.43
C ALA A 92 0.40 -0.18 -18.39
N ASP A 93 1.16 -1.21 -18.74
CA ASP A 93 2.15 -1.82 -17.85
C ASP A 93 3.30 -0.85 -17.55
N LYS A 94 3.79 -0.17 -18.56
CA LYS A 94 4.85 0.84 -18.41
C LYS A 94 4.37 2.03 -17.57
N TRP A 95 3.14 2.49 -17.80
CA TRP A 95 2.53 3.56 -17.01
C TRP A 95 2.54 3.25 -15.51
N ILE A 96 2.01 2.10 -15.09
CA ILE A 96 1.96 1.77 -13.65
C ILE A 96 3.34 1.50 -13.05
N ILE A 97 4.27 0.93 -13.82
CA ILE A 97 5.66 0.73 -13.38
C ILE A 97 6.35 2.08 -13.17
N SER A 98 6.14 3.04 -14.06
CA SER A 98 6.69 4.40 -13.94
C SER A 98 6.10 5.11 -12.72
N LYS A 99 4.78 5.06 -12.51
CA LYS A 99 4.10 5.58 -11.32
C LYS A 99 4.61 4.97 -10.01
N MET A 100 4.82 3.64 -10.00
CA MET A 100 5.42 2.96 -8.85
C MET A 100 6.85 3.43 -8.60
N ASN A 101 7.64 3.58 -9.64
CA ASN A 101 9.02 4.04 -9.56
C ASN A 101 9.13 5.47 -8.99
N ASP A 102 8.28 6.39 -9.40
CA ASP A 102 8.18 7.74 -8.85
C ASP A 102 7.70 7.72 -7.39
N THR A 103 6.74 6.84 -7.07
CA THR A 103 6.28 6.65 -5.69
C THR A 103 7.41 6.15 -4.78
N VAL A 104 8.24 5.22 -5.25
CA VAL A 104 9.44 4.75 -4.51
C VAL A 104 10.36 5.91 -4.18
N LYS A 105 10.63 6.79 -5.15
CA LYS A 105 11.47 7.97 -4.95
C LYS A 105 10.85 8.93 -3.94
N ASP A 106 9.61 9.32 -4.16
CA ASP A 106 8.88 10.26 -3.31
C ASP A 106 8.79 9.78 -1.86
N VAL A 107 8.45 8.50 -1.66
CA VAL A 107 8.34 7.89 -0.34
C VAL A 107 9.72 7.86 0.35
N THR A 108 10.75 7.43 -0.34
CA THR A 108 12.12 7.37 0.20
C THR A 108 12.62 8.75 0.59
N ASP A 109 12.39 9.75 -0.26
CA ASP A 109 12.79 11.14 -0.01
C ASP A 109 12.06 11.73 1.22
N ASN A 110 10.75 11.48 1.36
CA ASN A 110 9.97 11.95 2.51
C ASN A 110 10.35 11.22 3.81
N LEU A 111 10.59 9.92 3.76
CA LEU A 111 11.07 9.17 4.92
C LEU A 111 12.44 9.67 5.39
N SER A 112 13.34 10.01 4.47
CA SER A 112 14.67 10.58 4.79
C SER A 112 14.58 11.93 5.49
N LYS A 113 13.48 12.67 5.27
CA LYS A 113 13.18 13.95 5.94
C LYS A 113 12.33 13.80 7.19
N TYR A 114 12.00 12.56 7.61
CA TYR A 114 11.06 12.26 8.70
C TYR A 114 9.62 12.76 8.45
N GLU A 115 9.23 12.96 7.22
CA GLU A 115 7.88 13.37 6.81
C GLU A 115 6.98 12.14 6.66
N LEU A 116 6.79 11.38 7.75
CA LEU A 116 6.15 10.06 7.76
C LEU A 116 4.72 10.09 7.24
N GLY A 117 3.95 11.13 7.59
CA GLY A 117 2.56 11.28 7.13
C GLY A 117 2.47 11.50 5.63
N ILE A 118 3.35 12.35 5.06
CA ILE A 118 3.39 12.61 3.61
C ILE A 118 3.77 11.34 2.85
N ALA A 119 4.77 10.60 3.34
CA ALA A 119 5.15 9.32 2.75
C ALA A 119 3.98 8.32 2.76
N ALA A 120 3.25 8.22 3.88
CA ALA A 120 2.08 7.35 4.00
C ALA A 120 0.96 7.75 3.02
N ASP A 121 0.68 9.04 2.85
CA ASP A 121 -0.33 9.54 1.92
C ASP A 121 0.05 9.23 0.46
N LYS A 122 1.33 9.33 0.09
CA LYS A 122 1.82 8.94 -1.25
C LYS A 122 1.58 7.45 -1.53
N ILE A 123 1.91 6.58 -0.57
CA ILE A 123 1.68 5.12 -0.69
C ILE A 123 0.18 4.82 -0.79
N TYR A 124 -0.62 5.47 0.06
CA TYR A 124 -2.07 5.31 0.07
C TYR A 124 -2.68 5.66 -1.30
N ASN A 125 -2.36 6.85 -1.84
CA ASN A 125 -2.91 7.31 -3.10
C ASN A 125 -2.50 6.41 -4.27
N PHE A 126 -1.21 6.03 -4.34
CA PHE A 126 -0.74 5.09 -5.35
C PHE A 126 -1.52 3.76 -5.31
N ILE A 127 -1.61 3.13 -4.13
CA ILE A 127 -2.29 1.83 -4.03
C ILE A 127 -3.78 1.95 -4.31
N TRP A 128 -4.44 2.97 -3.74
CA TRP A 128 -5.89 3.11 -3.87
C TRP A 128 -6.31 3.49 -5.28
N GLU A 129 -5.77 4.59 -5.80
CA GLU A 129 -6.21 5.19 -7.06
C GLU A 129 -5.52 4.56 -8.26
N GLU A 130 -4.18 4.67 -8.34
CA GLU A 130 -3.46 4.29 -9.55
C GLU A 130 -3.41 2.77 -9.74
N PHE A 131 -3.11 2.02 -8.69
CA PHE A 131 -3.00 0.58 -8.79
C PHE A 131 -4.35 -0.14 -8.78
N CYS A 132 -5.20 0.10 -7.74
CA CYS A 132 -6.45 -0.63 -7.59
C CYS A 132 -7.56 -0.12 -8.50
N ASP A 133 -7.79 1.21 -8.56
CA ASP A 133 -8.94 1.76 -9.30
C ASP A 133 -8.66 1.87 -10.80
N TRP A 134 -7.40 2.05 -11.21
CA TRP A 134 -7.05 2.16 -12.61
C TRP A 134 -6.39 0.90 -13.17
N TYR A 135 -5.17 0.59 -12.73
CA TYR A 135 -4.39 -0.46 -13.41
C TYR A 135 -5.05 -1.85 -13.33
N ILE A 136 -5.52 -2.27 -12.16
CA ILE A 136 -6.20 -3.58 -12.02
C ILE A 136 -7.42 -3.65 -12.95
N GLU A 137 -8.21 -2.58 -13.04
CA GLU A 137 -9.38 -2.56 -13.93
C GLU A 137 -8.99 -2.60 -15.40
N MET A 138 -7.95 -1.87 -15.81
CA MET A 138 -7.45 -1.87 -17.20
C MET A 138 -6.96 -3.25 -17.65
N VAL A 139 -6.36 -4.05 -16.77
CA VAL A 139 -5.79 -5.34 -17.16
C VAL A 139 -6.76 -6.52 -17.05
N LYS A 140 -7.92 -6.37 -16.40
CA LYS A 140 -8.93 -7.45 -16.28
C LYS A 140 -9.29 -8.12 -17.60
N PRO A 141 -9.52 -7.40 -18.73
CA PRO A 141 -9.81 -8.03 -20.01
C PRO A 141 -8.70 -8.97 -20.48
N ARG A 142 -7.44 -8.60 -20.25
CA ARG A 142 -6.25 -9.42 -20.58
C ARG A 142 -6.17 -10.66 -19.70
N LEU A 143 -6.53 -10.54 -18.42
CA LEU A 143 -6.48 -11.66 -17.46
C LEU A 143 -7.57 -12.71 -17.73
N TYR A 144 -8.75 -12.27 -18.17
CA TYR A 144 -9.89 -13.15 -18.45
C TYR A 144 -9.81 -13.83 -19.83
N ASN A 145 -8.91 -13.39 -20.70
CA ASN A 145 -8.66 -14.00 -21.99
C ASN A 145 -7.34 -14.80 -21.94
N GLU A 146 -7.45 -16.11 -21.84
CA GLU A 146 -6.27 -17.01 -21.76
C GLU A 146 -5.40 -16.99 -23.02
N GLU A 147 -5.97 -16.58 -24.17
CA GLU A 147 -5.27 -16.48 -25.46
C GLU A 147 -4.59 -15.11 -25.67
N ASP A 148 -4.75 -14.15 -24.73
CA ASP A 148 -4.14 -12.83 -24.85
C ASP A 148 -2.61 -12.92 -24.70
N ALA A 149 -1.90 -12.61 -25.76
CA ALA A 149 -0.43 -12.65 -25.81
C ALA A 149 0.25 -11.72 -24.78
N THR A 150 -0.49 -10.75 -24.22
CA THR A 150 0.02 -9.79 -23.24
C THR A 150 -0.37 -10.14 -21.80
N ARG A 151 -1.07 -11.26 -21.60
CA ARG A 151 -1.55 -11.71 -20.28
C ARG A 151 -0.41 -11.91 -19.27
N ASP A 152 0.66 -12.57 -19.70
CA ASP A 152 1.82 -12.83 -18.84
C ASP A 152 2.53 -11.53 -18.42
N ALA A 153 2.59 -10.55 -19.31
CA ALA A 153 3.12 -9.23 -18.99
C ALA A 153 2.25 -8.51 -17.94
N ALA A 154 0.92 -8.61 -18.05
CA ALA A 154 0.01 -8.06 -17.03
C ALA A 154 0.21 -8.74 -15.67
N LEU A 155 0.30 -10.06 -15.61
CA LEU A 155 0.51 -10.83 -14.37
C LEU A 155 1.88 -10.53 -13.74
N TRP A 156 2.92 -10.43 -14.56
CA TRP A 156 4.26 -10.03 -14.11
C TRP A 156 4.22 -8.63 -13.48
N THR A 157 3.60 -7.69 -14.16
CA THR A 157 3.49 -6.29 -13.69
C THR A 157 2.67 -6.20 -12.40
N LEU A 158 1.51 -6.87 -12.34
CA LEU A 158 0.69 -6.93 -11.12
C LEU A 158 1.47 -7.45 -9.92
N LYS A 159 2.18 -8.58 -10.09
CA LYS A 159 3.00 -9.18 -9.02
C LYS A 159 4.14 -8.26 -8.61
N ARG A 160 4.85 -7.68 -9.58
CA ARG A 160 5.99 -6.80 -9.34
C ARG A 160 5.59 -5.54 -8.59
N VAL A 161 4.59 -4.83 -9.07
CA VAL A 161 4.11 -3.58 -8.48
C VAL A 161 3.52 -3.84 -7.09
N LEU A 162 2.77 -4.93 -6.91
CA LEU A 162 2.24 -5.28 -5.59
C LEU A 162 3.36 -5.52 -4.57
N ILE A 163 4.40 -6.27 -4.92
CA ILE A 163 5.54 -6.53 -4.02
C ILE A 163 6.22 -5.23 -3.61
N ASP A 164 6.50 -4.33 -4.55
CA ASP A 164 7.16 -3.07 -4.26
C ASP A 164 6.24 -2.16 -3.40
N ALA A 165 4.94 -2.11 -3.68
CA ALA A 165 3.96 -1.39 -2.88
C ALA A 165 3.83 -1.93 -1.44
N LEU A 166 3.82 -3.26 -1.26
CA LEU A 166 3.80 -3.88 0.07
C LEU A 166 5.03 -3.51 0.88
N LYS A 167 6.20 -3.47 0.26
CA LYS A 167 7.46 -3.07 0.93
C LYS A 167 7.40 -1.61 1.41
N LEU A 168 6.89 -0.70 0.58
CA LEU A 168 6.70 0.69 0.99
C LEU A 168 5.67 0.84 2.11
N LEU A 169 4.61 0.05 2.09
CA LEU A 169 3.53 0.09 3.08
C LEU A 169 3.91 -0.59 4.41
N HIS A 170 4.85 -1.54 4.39
CA HIS A 170 5.18 -2.39 5.55
C HIS A 170 5.52 -1.61 6.84
N PRO A 171 6.28 -0.50 6.83
CA PRO A 171 6.54 0.26 8.05
C PRO A 171 5.27 0.77 8.76
N TYR A 172 4.19 0.95 8.03
CA TYR A 172 2.91 1.47 8.52
C TYR A 172 1.93 0.36 8.89
N MET A 173 1.85 -0.69 8.08
CA MET A 173 0.89 -1.79 8.20
C MET A 173 1.61 -3.15 8.14
N PRO A 174 2.42 -3.50 9.16
CA PRO A 174 3.33 -4.64 9.09
C PRO A 174 2.62 -6.00 9.01
N PHE A 175 1.42 -6.15 9.60
CA PHE A 175 0.80 -7.48 9.69
C PHE A 175 0.18 -7.92 8.37
N VAL A 176 -0.64 -7.07 7.75
CA VAL A 176 -1.28 -7.40 6.47
C VAL A 176 -0.26 -7.52 5.34
N THR A 177 0.77 -6.68 5.35
CA THR A 177 1.81 -6.71 4.30
C THR A 177 2.71 -7.92 4.41
N GLU A 178 3.07 -8.35 5.62
CA GLU A 178 3.83 -9.59 5.86
C GLU A 178 3.07 -10.81 5.34
N GLU A 179 1.80 -10.96 5.74
CA GLU A 179 0.94 -12.09 5.36
C GLU A 179 0.81 -12.22 3.84
N ILE A 180 0.55 -11.09 3.16
CA ILE A 180 0.43 -11.07 1.70
C ILE A 180 1.77 -11.40 1.04
N TYR A 181 2.86 -10.79 1.52
CA TYR A 181 4.19 -10.96 0.94
C TYR A 181 4.65 -12.41 1.02
N CYS A 182 4.58 -13.04 2.19
CA CYS A 182 4.96 -14.44 2.38
C CYS A 182 4.16 -15.38 1.46
N THR A 183 2.86 -15.10 1.30
CA THR A 183 2.00 -15.88 0.39
C THR A 183 2.41 -15.71 -1.08
N LEU A 184 2.78 -14.49 -1.51
CA LEU A 184 3.17 -14.19 -2.90
C LEU A 184 4.54 -14.73 -3.28
N VAL A 185 5.51 -14.71 -2.35
CA VAL A 185 6.89 -15.13 -2.61
C VAL A 185 7.05 -16.63 -2.45
N GLY A 186 6.16 -17.29 -1.67
CA GLY A 186 6.09 -18.75 -1.56
C GLY A 186 7.19 -19.37 -0.69
N ASP A 187 8.01 -18.58 0.01
CA ASP A 187 8.97 -19.08 1.00
C ASP A 187 8.64 -18.47 2.36
N GLU A 188 8.13 -19.29 3.28
CA GLU A 188 7.79 -18.89 4.66
C GLU A 188 9.00 -18.35 5.46
N LYS A 189 10.22 -18.50 4.93
CA LYS A 189 11.45 -18.02 5.56
C LYS A 189 11.83 -16.60 5.18
N ASP A 190 11.25 -16.08 4.11
CA ASP A 190 11.57 -14.76 3.57
C ASP A 190 10.59 -13.69 4.05
N SER A 191 10.74 -13.27 5.31
CA SER A 191 9.97 -12.11 5.80
C SER A 191 10.24 -10.86 4.96
N ILE A 192 9.20 -10.07 4.71
CA ILE A 192 9.31 -8.75 4.06
C ILE A 192 10.29 -7.83 4.82
N MET A 193 10.42 -8.02 6.14
CA MET A 193 11.34 -7.27 7.02
C MET A 193 12.80 -7.33 6.59
N ILE A 194 13.24 -8.45 6.03
CA ILE A 194 14.62 -8.66 5.57
C ILE A 194 14.80 -8.45 4.08
N SER A 195 13.70 -8.14 3.38
CA SER A 195 13.76 -7.85 1.93
C SER A 195 14.41 -6.50 1.66
N LYS A 196 15.03 -6.34 0.49
CA LYS A 196 15.60 -5.05 0.08
C LYS A 196 14.49 -4.03 -0.12
N TRP A 197 14.73 -2.81 0.36
CA TRP A 197 13.90 -1.65 0.07
C TRP A 197 13.85 -1.40 -1.44
N PRO A 198 12.70 -1.04 -2.02
CA PRO A 198 12.63 -0.68 -3.43
C PRO A 198 13.49 0.55 -3.72
N GLU A 199 14.16 0.54 -4.86
CA GLU A 199 15.01 1.65 -5.31
C GLU A 199 14.47 2.20 -6.63
N TYR A 200 14.53 3.53 -6.77
CA TYR A 200 14.26 4.20 -8.05
C TYR A 200 15.28 3.76 -9.11
N SER A 201 14.80 3.56 -10.34
CA SER A 201 15.66 3.20 -11.48
C SER A 201 15.19 3.92 -12.73
N ASP A 202 16.11 4.56 -13.45
CA ASP A 202 15.82 5.23 -14.73
C ASP A 202 15.26 4.26 -15.78
N ASP A 203 15.63 2.97 -15.73
CA ASP A 203 15.12 1.94 -16.62
C ASP A 203 13.62 1.64 -16.46
N ARG A 204 13.00 2.18 -15.39
CA ARG A 204 11.58 2.03 -15.07
C ARG A 204 10.80 3.34 -15.16
N HIS A 205 11.42 4.36 -15.73
CA HIS A 205 10.79 5.65 -15.95
C HIS A 205 10.34 5.75 -17.41
N PHE A 206 9.03 5.84 -17.64
CA PHE A 206 8.38 5.87 -18.93
C PHE A 206 7.53 7.15 -19.09
N PRO A 207 8.16 8.31 -19.33
CA PRO A 207 7.47 9.61 -19.30
C PRO A 207 6.46 9.80 -20.44
N GLU A 208 6.60 9.10 -21.55
CA GLU A 208 5.65 9.18 -22.66
C GLU A 208 4.31 8.55 -22.27
N GLU A 209 4.34 7.40 -21.61
CA GLU A 209 3.16 6.66 -21.17
C GLU A 209 2.47 7.29 -19.94
N GLU A 210 3.18 8.12 -19.17
CA GLU A 210 2.58 8.86 -18.06
C GLU A 210 1.67 10.03 -18.52
N ASN A 211 1.89 10.53 -19.72
CA ASN A 211 1.18 11.67 -20.28
C ASN A 211 0.10 11.26 -21.31
N ALA A 212 -0.08 9.98 -21.57
CA ALA A 212 -1.05 9.43 -22.51
C ALA A 212 -2.40 9.17 -21.83
#